data_253cfcace420d069cbbbdf8fb17410e6
#
_entry.id   253cfcace420d069cbbbdf8fb17410e6
#
_cell.length_a   1.000
_cell.length_b   1.000
_cell.length_c   1.000
_cell.angle_alpha   90.00
_cell.angle_beta   90.00
_cell.angle_gamma   90.00
#
_symmetry.space_group_name_H-M   'P 1'
#
loop_
_entity.id
_entity.type
_entity.pdbx_description
1 polymer ?
#
loop_
_entity_poly.entity_id
_entity_poly.type
_entity_poly.pdbx_seq_one_letter_code
_entity_poly.pdbx_strand_id
1 'polypeptide(L)'
;MLSRATLYLPSPEPISAEVHPIVMRSLRQHLKFLAAVQLLPALESGEETLVGGQAVLEGVMMRSPHAWGISVRKPDGTISTHSEPLERLSEKHPWMGWPVVRGVMTLGQAMVLGFRALRYSADVAMDQFKPAEEQGKKKEMSGWAMALNIIFSVGFFIALYKFVPLVAATKLKNAYPVFGSQVMFNVVDGVIRIGLFLAFIWGTSLWPDIRRVYQYHGAEHKTVFAFESHDPLTPPNVQAYSTYHPRCGTSFLMTVMLICIAVYMLFPVHGFWAKFALRIALLPVIAGVSYEMIRFAAKHGSSLFALMTKPGMWLQRITTQPPDDSQVECAITALNQAMELEKVRGGELVIA
;
A
#
# COMPACT_ATOMS: atom_id res chain seq x y z
N MET A 1 73.90 18.85 -32.83
CA MET A 1 73.07 17.62 -33.02
C MET A 1 72.08 17.56 -31.87
N LEU A 2 70.88 18.05 -32.13
CA LEU A 2 69.78 18.01 -31.12
C LEU A 2 68.76 16.93 -31.58
N SER A 3 68.66 15.86 -30.80
CA SER A 3 67.73 14.75 -31.03
C SER A 3 66.32 15.18 -30.62
N ARG A 4 65.38 15.12 -31.57
CA ARG A 4 63.95 15.31 -31.32
C ARG A 4 63.39 14.05 -30.69
N ALA A 5 62.97 14.11 -29.41
CA ALA A 5 62.13 13.12 -28.80
C ALA A 5 60.67 13.33 -29.21
N THR A 6 60.13 12.41 -30.00
CA THR A 6 58.71 12.38 -30.38
C THR A 6 57.90 11.77 -29.22
N LEU A 7 57.10 12.61 -28.59
CA LEU A 7 56.13 12.13 -27.60
C LEU A 7 55.00 11.38 -28.31
N TYR A 8 54.90 10.09 -28.11
CA TYR A 8 53.77 9.28 -28.53
C TYR A 8 52.66 9.47 -27.49
N LEU A 9 51.61 10.21 -27.84
CA LEU A 9 50.37 10.20 -27.08
C LEU A 9 49.56 8.98 -27.53
N PRO A 10 49.11 8.11 -26.62
CA PRO A 10 48.20 7.02 -26.97
C PRO A 10 46.86 7.63 -27.44
N SER A 11 46.34 7.14 -28.58
CA SER A 11 45.01 7.44 -29.06
C SER A 11 43.98 7.09 -28.02
N PRO A 12 42.93 7.94 -27.82
CA PRO A 12 41.84 7.57 -26.91
C PRO A 12 41.14 6.34 -27.48
N GLU A 13 41.12 5.26 -26.65
CA GLU A 13 40.27 4.12 -26.94
C GLU A 13 38.81 4.58 -27.02
N PRO A 14 38.02 4.06 -27.97
CA PRO A 14 36.61 4.34 -28.02
C PRO A 14 35.97 3.79 -26.74
N ILE A 15 35.39 4.66 -25.92
CA ILE A 15 34.56 4.29 -24.82
C ILE A 15 33.41 3.48 -25.40
N SER A 16 33.53 2.16 -25.37
CA SER A 16 32.41 1.27 -25.68
C SER A 16 31.33 1.55 -24.65
N ALA A 17 30.30 2.26 -25.05
CA ALA A 17 29.13 2.52 -24.27
C ALA A 17 28.32 1.21 -24.12
N GLU A 18 28.86 0.23 -23.42
CA GLU A 18 28.04 -0.80 -22.79
C GLU A 18 27.28 -0.15 -21.65
N VAL A 19 26.16 0.48 -22.01
CA VAL A 19 25.16 0.94 -21.05
C VAL A 19 24.71 -0.31 -20.28
N HIS A 20 25.14 -0.41 -19.04
CA HIS A 20 24.90 -1.56 -18.16
C HIS A 20 23.41 -1.95 -18.24
N PRO A 21 23.05 -3.21 -18.44
CA PRO A 21 21.65 -3.65 -18.59
C PRO A 21 20.74 -3.21 -17.44
N ILE A 22 21.31 -2.97 -16.26
CA ILE A 22 20.61 -2.41 -15.09
C ILE A 22 20.15 -0.96 -15.32
N VAL A 23 20.97 -0.11 -15.97
CA VAL A 23 20.60 1.29 -16.25
C VAL A 23 19.51 1.35 -17.32
N MET A 24 19.62 0.51 -18.34
CA MET A 24 18.61 0.39 -19.40
C MET A 24 17.28 -0.15 -18.87
N ARG A 25 17.29 -1.13 -17.96
CA ARG A 25 16.08 -1.61 -17.28
C ARG A 25 15.46 -0.52 -16.41
N SER A 26 16.26 0.20 -15.63
CA SER A 26 15.79 1.32 -14.80
C SER A 26 15.17 2.42 -15.65
N LEU A 27 15.81 2.83 -16.75
CA LEU A 27 15.27 3.82 -17.68
C LEU A 27 13.98 3.35 -18.35
N ARG A 28 13.94 2.08 -18.77
CA ARG A 28 12.73 1.45 -19.33
C ARG A 28 11.59 1.37 -18.33
N GLN A 29 11.88 1.15 -17.04
CA GLN A 29 10.91 1.20 -15.95
C GLN A 29 10.36 2.61 -15.72
N HIS A 30 11.22 3.65 -15.76
CA HIS A 30 10.78 5.04 -15.66
C HIS A 30 9.96 5.48 -16.87
N LEU A 31 10.33 5.04 -18.09
CA LEU A 31 9.54 5.28 -19.30
C LEU A 31 8.22 4.52 -19.28
N LYS A 32 8.21 3.25 -18.83
CA LYS A 32 6.97 2.47 -18.64
C LYS A 32 6.11 3.09 -17.54
N PHE A 33 6.71 3.61 -16.47
CA PHE A 33 5.99 4.35 -15.42
C PHE A 33 5.33 5.61 -15.96
N LEU A 34 6.05 6.41 -16.76
CA LEU A 34 5.51 7.59 -17.41
C LEU A 34 4.44 7.22 -18.46
N ALA A 35 4.63 6.14 -19.21
CA ALA A 35 3.64 5.61 -20.14
C ALA A 35 2.43 5.02 -19.39
N ALA A 36 2.61 4.29 -18.31
CA ALA A 36 1.52 3.76 -17.49
C ALA A 36 0.67 4.87 -16.86
N VAL A 37 1.29 5.97 -16.41
CA VAL A 37 0.58 7.16 -15.94
C VAL A 37 -0.25 7.82 -17.07
N GLN A 38 0.20 7.74 -18.32
CA GLN A 38 -0.54 8.23 -19.50
C GLN A 38 -1.51 7.20 -20.09
N LEU A 39 -1.25 5.88 -19.88
CA LEU A 39 -2.04 4.78 -20.42
C LEU A 39 -3.06 4.22 -19.43
N LEU A 40 -3.14 4.73 -18.19
CA LEU A 40 -4.15 4.32 -17.22
C LEU A 40 -5.59 4.35 -17.75
N PRO A 41 -5.99 5.23 -18.69
CA PRO A 41 -7.28 5.13 -19.37
C PRO A 41 -7.40 3.94 -20.33
N ALA A 42 -6.26 3.47 -20.89
CA ALA A 42 -6.22 2.30 -21.78
C ALA A 42 -6.18 0.97 -20.99
N LEU A 43 -5.78 1.00 -19.72
CA LEU A 43 -5.77 -0.16 -18.81
C LEU A 43 -7.18 -0.54 -18.31
N GLU A 44 -8.20 0.24 -18.63
CA GLU A 44 -9.62 -0.12 -18.47
C GLU A 44 -10.19 -0.86 -19.68
N SER A 45 -9.44 -1.02 -20.77
CA SER A 45 -9.80 -1.93 -21.85
C SER A 45 -9.58 -3.37 -21.34
N GLY A 46 -10.67 -4.03 -21.01
CA GLY A 46 -10.95 -5.39 -20.54
C GLY A 46 -9.94 -6.55 -20.61
N GLU A 47 -8.65 -6.28 -20.80
CA GLU A 47 -7.63 -7.30 -21.06
C GLU A 47 -6.59 -7.50 -19.94
N GLU A 48 -6.49 -6.61 -18.96
CA GLU A 48 -5.49 -6.75 -17.89
C GLU A 48 -6.12 -7.07 -16.53
N THR A 49 -5.71 -8.18 -15.96
CA THR A 49 -6.09 -8.57 -14.60
C THR A 49 -5.39 -7.68 -13.59
N LEU A 50 -6.13 -6.77 -12.96
CA LEU A 50 -5.61 -5.95 -11.89
C LEU A 50 -5.33 -6.81 -10.66
N VAL A 51 -4.07 -6.91 -10.29
CA VAL A 51 -3.61 -7.57 -9.08
C VAL A 51 -3.15 -6.55 -8.04
N GLY A 52 -3.20 -6.92 -6.79
CA GLY A 52 -2.65 -6.14 -5.68
C GLY A 52 -2.46 -7.03 -4.49
N GLY A 53 -1.77 -6.56 -3.48
CA GLY A 53 -1.47 -7.39 -2.33
C GLY A 53 -1.37 -6.63 -1.02
N GLN A 54 -0.94 -7.35 -0.02
CA GLN A 54 -0.65 -6.86 1.32
C GLN A 54 0.42 -7.74 1.95
N ALA A 55 1.48 -7.12 2.46
CA ALA A 55 2.42 -7.83 3.30
C ALA A 55 1.77 -8.24 4.63
N VAL A 56 2.13 -9.42 5.10
CA VAL A 56 1.74 -9.98 6.39
C VAL A 56 2.99 -10.46 7.13
N LEU A 57 2.82 -11.02 8.33
CA LEU A 57 3.95 -11.62 9.06
C LEU A 57 4.51 -12.80 8.27
N GLU A 58 5.81 -12.73 7.95
CA GLU A 58 6.55 -13.75 7.20
C GLU A 58 5.89 -14.17 5.87
N GLY A 59 5.14 -13.27 5.22
CA GLY A 59 4.43 -13.62 4.01
C GLY A 59 3.80 -12.47 3.24
N VAL A 60 3.10 -12.85 2.18
CA VAL A 60 2.37 -11.93 1.30
C VAL A 60 0.99 -12.51 0.99
N MET A 61 -0.02 -11.69 1.04
CA MET A 61 -1.34 -11.93 0.46
C MET A 61 -1.43 -11.19 -0.88
N MET A 62 -1.87 -11.89 -1.92
CA MET A 62 -2.16 -11.34 -3.24
C MET A 62 -3.63 -11.54 -3.58
N ARG A 63 -4.21 -10.58 -4.26
CA ARG A 63 -5.59 -10.68 -4.75
C ARG A 63 -5.66 -10.38 -6.24
N SER A 64 -6.57 -11.09 -6.88
CA SER A 64 -7.10 -10.84 -8.23
C SER A 64 -8.55 -10.33 -8.13
N PRO A 65 -9.24 -10.05 -9.22
CA PRO A 65 -10.63 -9.60 -9.20
C PRO A 65 -11.60 -10.50 -8.42
N HIS A 66 -11.48 -11.84 -8.51
CA HIS A 66 -12.43 -12.80 -7.93
C HIS A 66 -11.78 -13.84 -7.02
N ALA A 67 -10.49 -13.70 -6.73
CA ALA A 67 -9.78 -14.61 -5.87
C ALA A 67 -8.71 -13.88 -5.03
N TRP A 68 -8.28 -14.53 -3.96
CA TRP A 68 -7.09 -14.13 -3.23
C TRP A 68 -6.30 -15.36 -2.79
N GLY A 69 -5.00 -15.19 -2.70
CA GLY A 69 -4.07 -16.20 -2.22
C GLY A 69 -3.11 -15.59 -1.22
N ILE A 70 -2.69 -16.38 -0.25
CA ILE A 70 -1.69 -16.00 0.74
C ILE A 70 -0.62 -17.07 0.82
N SER A 71 0.61 -16.64 0.97
CA SER A 71 1.72 -17.53 1.28
C SER A 71 2.52 -16.98 2.47
N VAL A 72 2.87 -17.85 3.38
CA VAL A 72 3.59 -17.54 4.61
C VAL A 72 4.75 -18.52 4.75
N ARG A 73 5.96 -18.01 4.95
CA ARG A 73 7.14 -18.82 5.18
C ARG A 73 7.19 -19.26 6.62
N LYS A 74 7.29 -20.57 6.82
CA LYS A 74 7.51 -21.17 8.13
C LYS A 74 8.99 -21.10 8.50
N PRO A 75 9.33 -21.24 9.79
CA PRO A 75 10.72 -21.25 10.23
C PRO A 75 11.54 -22.43 9.72
N ASP A 76 10.89 -23.54 9.35
CA ASP A 76 11.54 -24.69 8.69
C ASP A 76 11.89 -24.42 7.22
N GLY A 77 11.59 -23.19 6.72
CA GLY A 77 11.81 -22.78 5.34
C GLY A 77 10.70 -23.17 4.37
N THR A 78 9.74 -24.00 4.76
CA THR A 78 8.60 -24.36 3.91
C THR A 78 7.59 -23.21 3.78
N ILE A 79 6.84 -23.18 2.68
CA ILE A 79 5.81 -22.18 2.44
C ILE A 79 4.43 -22.80 2.70
N SER A 80 3.67 -22.19 3.61
CA SER A 80 2.27 -22.49 3.82
C SER A 80 1.41 -21.60 2.93
N THR A 81 0.49 -22.17 2.16
CA THR A 81 -0.38 -21.44 1.23
C THR A 81 -1.84 -21.64 1.58
N HIS A 82 -2.65 -20.63 1.26
CA HIS A 82 -4.10 -20.71 1.32
C HIS A 82 -4.69 -19.79 0.25
N SER A 83 -5.77 -20.22 -0.39
CA SER A 83 -6.47 -19.41 -1.39
C SER A 83 -7.98 -19.61 -1.28
N GLU A 84 -8.72 -18.54 -1.50
CA GLU A 84 -10.19 -18.54 -1.49
C GLU A 84 -10.74 -17.63 -2.59
N PRO A 85 -11.96 -17.91 -3.07
CA PRO A 85 -12.67 -17.00 -3.94
C PRO A 85 -13.06 -15.72 -3.20
N LEU A 86 -13.01 -14.59 -3.92
CA LEU A 86 -13.43 -13.27 -3.45
C LEU A 86 -14.76 -12.89 -4.11
N GLU A 87 -15.81 -12.78 -3.30
CA GLU A 87 -17.10 -12.33 -3.80
C GLU A 87 -17.16 -10.81 -3.87
N ARG A 88 -17.62 -10.26 -4.99
CA ARG A 88 -17.84 -8.82 -5.13
C ARG A 88 -19.22 -8.45 -4.59
N LEU A 89 -19.26 -7.69 -3.51
CA LEU A 89 -20.53 -7.24 -2.91
C LEU A 89 -21.35 -6.33 -3.85
N SER A 90 -20.70 -5.58 -4.73
CA SER A 90 -21.35 -4.72 -5.70
C SER A 90 -22.16 -5.50 -6.77
N GLU A 91 -21.79 -6.75 -7.04
CA GLU A 91 -22.55 -7.64 -7.94
C GLU A 91 -23.82 -8.14 -7.27
N LYS A 92 -23.80 -8.38 -5.96
CA LYS A 92 -24.98 -8.80 -5.19
C LYS A 92 -25.93 -7.64 -4.86
N HIS A 93 -25.38 -6.44 -4.64
CA HIS A 93 -26.11 -5.27 -4.20
C HIS A 93 -25.74 -4.03 -5.03
N PRO A 94 -26.48 -3.70 -6.09
CA PRO A 94 -26.16 -2.61 -7.03
C PRO A 94 -25.93 -1.25 -6.38
N TRP A 95 -26.62 -0.93 -5.26
CA TRP A 95 -26.44 0.34 -4.53
C TRP A 95 -25.03 0.51 -3.93
N MET A 96 -24.32 -0.59 -3.68
CA MET A 96 -22.93 -0.57 -3.22
C MET A 96 -21.95 -0.10 -4.32
N GLY A 97 -22.40 -0.08 -5.59
CA GLY A 97 -21.67 0.50 -6.70
C GLY A 97 -21.81 2.01 -6.87
N TRP A 98 -22.66 2.70 -6.07
CA TRP A 98 -22.85 4.14 -6.17
C TRP A 98 -21.60 4.92 -5.78
N PRO A 99 -21.34 6.09 -6.41
CA PRO A 99 -20.21 6.95 -6.04
C PRO A 99 -20.14 7.20 -4.53
N VAL A 100 -18.96 7.31 -3.98
CA VAL A 100 -18.65 7.43 -2.54
C VAL A 100 -18.95 6.14 -1.77
N VAL A 101 -20.15 5.53 -1.94
CA VAL A 101 -20.53 4.27 -1.27
C VAL A 101 -19.58 3.14 -1.67
N ARG A 102 -19.33 2.99 -2.96
CA ARG A 102 -18.39 1.95 -3.45
C ARG A 102 -16.98 2.09 -2.87
N GLY A 103 -16.51 3.34 -2.68
CA GLY A 103 -15.21 3.58 -2.05
C GLY A 103 -15.16 3.09 -0.60
N VAL A 104 -16.21 3.38 0.18
CA VAL A 104 -16.35 2.88 1.55
C VAL A 104 -16.42 1.35 1.58
N MET A 105 -17.21 0.76 0.68
CA MET A 105 -17.38 -0.70 0.61
C MET A 105 -16.10 -1.40 0.18
N THR A 106 -15.38 -0.88 -0.82
CA THR A 106 -14.09 -1.41 -1.28
C THR A 106 -13.06 -1.39 -0.16
N LEU A 107 -12.96 -0.27 0.58
CA LEU A 107 -12.06 -0.18 1.73
C LEU A 107 -12.47 -1.14 2.85
N GLY A 108 -13.76 -1.25 3.14
CA GLY A 108 -14.28 -2.21 4.13
C GLY A 108 -13.92 -3.65 3.77
N GLN A 109 -14.12 -4.06 2.51
CA GLN A 109 -13.72 -5.37 2.02
C GLN A 109 -12.21 -5.59 2.12
N ALA A 110 -11.40 -4.60 1.73
CA ALA A 110 -9.95 -4.68 1.83
C ALA A 110 -9.48 -4.84 3.29
N MET A 111 -10.12 -4.14 4.23
CA MET A 111 -9.83 -4.30 5.67
C MET A 111 -10.19 -5.69 6.18
N VAL A 112 -11.36 -6.23 5.83
CA VAL A 112 -11.78 -7.58 6.23
C VAL A 112 -10.82 -8.63 5.66
N LEU A 113 -10.46 -8.50 4.38
CA LEU A 113 -9.52 -9.40 3.73
C LEU A 113 -8.13 -9.32 4.38
N GLY A 114 -7.63 -8.10 4.59
CA GLY A 114 -6.34 -7.88 5.25
C GLY A 114 -6.30 -8.45 6.67
N PHE A 115 -7.40 -8.35 7.42
CA PHE A 115 -7.49 -8.95 8.75
C PHE A 115 -7.48 -10.49 8.70
N ARG A 116 -8.18 -11.11 7.73
CA ARG A 116 -8.13 -12.57 7.51
C ARG A 116 -6.70 -13.02 7.17
N ALA A 117 -6.02 -12.30 6.30
CA ALA A 117 -4.64 -12.59 5.92
C ALA A 117 -3.68 -12.47 7.11
N LEU A 118 -3.79 -11.41 7.91
CA LEU A 118 -2.98 -11.23 9.12
C LEU A 118 -3.24 -12.33 10.15
N ARG A 119 -4.51 -12.73 10.35
CA ARG A 119 -4.86 -13.83 11.24
C ARG A 119 -4.23 -15.14 10.77
N TYR A 120 -4.35 -15.47 9.47
CA TYR A 120 -3.74 -16.67 8.91
C TYR A 120 -2.23 -16.68 9.13
N SER A 121 -1.55 -15.57 8.83
CA SER A 121 -0.10 -15.49 9.00
C SER A 121 0.33 -15.59 10.46
N ALA A 122 -0.41 -14.98 11.38
CA ALA A 122 -0.17 -15.10 12.81
C ALA A 122 -0.39 -16.54 13.31
N ASP A 123 -1.45 -17.22 12.86
CA ASP A 123 -1.72 -18.61 13.20
C ASP A 123 -0.59 -19.53 12.73
N VAL A 124 -0.08 -19.33 11.49
CA VAL A 124 1.07 -20.10 10.95
C VAL A 124 2.34 -19.81 11.73
N ALA A 125 2.62 -18.54 12.05
CA ALA A 125 3.81 -18.15 12.80
C ALA A 125 3.79 -18.68 14.25
N MET A 126 2.60 -18.72 14.88
CA MET A 126 2.46 -19.19 16.26
C MET A 126 2.37 -20.72 16.38
N ASP A 127 2.00 -21.43 15.32
CA ASP A 127 1.82 -22.88 15.36
C ASP A 127 3.11 -23.62 15.71
N GLN A 128 4.26 -23.07 15.34
CA GLN A 128 5.58 -23.58 15.70
C GLN A 128 5.90 -23.55 17.20
N PHE A 129 5.28 -22.63 17.96
CA PHE A 129 5.53 -22.51 19.40
C PHE A 129 4.60 -23.40 20.23
N LYS A 130 3.66 -24.10 19.57
CA LYS A 130 2.78 -25.06 20.24
C LYS A 130 3.50 -26.41 20.45
N PRO A 131 3.19 -27.12 21.55
CA PRO A 131 3.60 -28.50 21.70
C PRO A 131 3.19 -29.34 20.48
N ALA A 132 3.99 -30.34 20.09
CA ALA A 132 3.74 -31.16 18.90
C ALA A 132 2.33 -31.77 18.85
N GLU A 133 1.74 -32.06 20.03
CA GLU A 133 0.36 -32.60 20.15
C GLU A 133 -0.74 -31.57 19.89
N GLU A 134 -0.41 -30.27 19.93
CA GLU A 134 -1.35 -29.16 19.72
C GLU A 134 -1.13 -28.45 18.37
N GLN A 135 -0.10 -28.83 17.61
CA GLN A 135 0.17 -28.26 16.31
C GLN A 135 -0.97 -28.59 15.34
N GLY A 136 -1.41 -27.59 14.59
CA GLY A 136 -2.56 -27.70 13.68
C GLY A 136 -3.92 -27.54 14.37
N LYS A 137 -4.03 -27.53 15.69
CA LYS A 137 -5.27 -27.23 16.38
C LYS A 137 -5.49 -25.72 16.43
N LYS A 138 -6.55 -25.24 15.79
CA LYS A 138 -6.96 -23.83 15.85
C LYS A 138 -7.46 -23.53 17.25
N LYS A 139 -6.66 -22.84 18.06
CA LYS A 139 -7.15 -22.28 19.33
C LYS A 139 -7.92 -21.00 18.99
N GLU A 140 -9.23 -21.11 18.90
CA GLU A 140 -10.05 -19.93 18.65
C GLU A 140 -9.96 -19.00 19.88
N MET A 141 -9.46 -17.78 19.64
CA MET A 141 -9.59 -16.72 20.63
C MET A 141 -11.09 -16.47 20.87
N SER A 142 -11.47 -16.35 22.12
CA SER A 142 -12.84 -15.98 22.49
C SER A 142 -13.28 -14.75 21.69
N GLY A 143 -14.44 -14.81 21.05
CA GLY A 143 -14.99 -13.69 20.26
C GLY A 143 -15.02 -12.37 21.04
N TRP A 144 -15.21 -12.44 22.37
CA TRP A 144 -15.16 -11.29 23.27
C TRP A 144 -13.75 -10.69 23.39
N ALA A 145 -12.71 -11.51 23.54
CA ALA A 145 -11.33 -11.04 23.60
C ALA A 145 -10.88 -10.38 22.29
N MET A 146 -11.33 -10.93 21.15
CA MET A 146 -11.08 -10.34 19.85
C MET A 146 -11.82 -9.00 19.69
N ALA A 147 -13.07 -8.90 20.10
CA ALA A 147 -13.84 -7.65 20.07
C ALA A 147 -13.19 -6.57 20.94
N LEU A 148 -12.75 -6.89 22.15
CA LEU A 148 -12.03 -5.96 23.03
C LEU A 148 -10.73 -5.46 22.39
N ASN A 149 -9.94 -6.34 21.78
CA ASN A 149 -8.70 -5.96 21.11
C ASN A 149 -8.98 -4.99 19.95
N ILE A 150 -10.01 -5.25 19.14
CA ILE A 150 -10.41 -4.36 18.04
C ILE A 150 -10.86 -3.01 18.59
N ILE A 151 -11.73 -2.97 19.61
CA ILE A 151 -12.22 -1.74 20.23
C ILE A 151 -11.07 -0.92 20.80
N PHE A 152 -10.14 -1.56 21.53
CA PHE A 152 -8.97 -0.90 22.07
C PHE A 152 -8.07 -0.32 20.96
N SER A 153 -7.78 -1.11 19.92
CA SER A 153 -6.94 -0.68 18.80
C SER A 153 -7.57 0.49 18.04
N VAL A 154 -8.85 0.39 17.69
CA VAL A 154 -9.58 1.47 17.01
C VAL A 154 -9.65 2.72 17.89
N GLY A 155 -9.96 2.56 19.18
CA GLY A 155 -9.99 3.65 20.16
C GLY A 155 -8.62 4.35 20.27
N PHE A 156 -7.53 3.57 20.34
CA PHE A 156 -6.17 4.10 20.36
C PHE A 156 -5.86 4.93 19.11
N PHE A 157 -6.16 4.43 17.91
CA PHE A 157 -5.92 5.15 16.66
C PHE A 157 -6.79 6.39 16.52
N ILE A 158 -8.05 6.35 16.98
CA ILE A 158 -8.91 7.54 17.03
C ILE A 158 -8.31 8.58 17.99
N ALA A 159 -7.87 8.17 19.17
CA ALA A 159 -7.21 9.06 20.12
C ALA A 159 -5.95 9.67 19.50
N LEU A 160 -5.07 8.86 18.93
CA LEU A 160 -3.80 9.32 18.38
C LEU A 160 -3.99 10.27 17.18
N TYR A 161 -4.88 9.94 16.23
CA TYR A 161 -4.98 10.66 14.95
C TYR A 161 -6.14 11.63 14.84
N LYS A 162 -7.08 11.64 15.78
CA LYS A 162 -8.20 12.61 15.80
C LYS A 162 -8.19 13.48 17.03
N PHE A 163 -7.99 12.89 18.21
CA PHE A 163 -8.04 13.63 19.47
C PHE A 163 -6.76 14.43 19.73
N VAL A 164 -5.59 13.81 19.66
CA VAL A 164 -4.30 14.47 19.94
C VAL A 164 -4.04 15.68 19.03
N PRO A 165 -4.18 15.60 17.69
CA PRO A 165 -4.00 16.76 16.82
C PRO A 165 -4.99 17.89 17.12
N LEU A 166 -6.24 17.53 17.40
CA LEU A 166 -7.28 18.52 17.73
C LEU A 166 -6.96 19.26 19.05
N VAL A 167 -6.53 18.54 20.08
CA VAL A 167 -6.09 19.15 21.37
C VAL A 167 -4.89 20.07 21.14
N ALA A 168 -3.88 19.59 20.41
CA ALA A 168 -2.68 20.38 20.14
C ALA A 168 -3.00 21.65 19.33
N ALA A 169 -3.77 21.53 18.27
CA ALA A 169 -4.20 22.68 17.47
C ALA A 169 -5.07 23.67 18.29
N THR A 170 -5.90 23.17 19.20
CA THR A 170 -6.70 24.03 20.09
C THR A 170 -5.82 24.79 21.09
N LYS A 171 -4.82 24.14 21.68
CA LYS A 171 -3.86 24.79 22.57
C LYS A 171 -3.04 25.85 21.84
N LEU A 172 -2.54 25.54 20.63
CA LEU A 172 -1.81 26.50 19.81
C LEU A 172 -2.68 27.72 19.44
N LYS A 173 -3.94 27.50 19.03
CA LYS A 173 -4.88 28.58 18.74
C LYS A 173 -5.07 29.51 19.95
N ASN A 174 -5.19 28.94 21.15
CA ASN A 174 -5.40 29.70 22.36
C ASN A 174 -4.14 30.48 22.80
N ALA A 175 -2.95 29.96 22.50
CA ALA A 175 -1.69 30.60 22.83
C ALA A 175 -1.28 31.68 21.79
N TYR A 176 -1.64 31.48 20.52
CA TYR A 176 -1.20 32.34 19.42
C TYR A 176 -2.36 32.71 18.51
N PRO A 177 -2.83 33.98 18.51
CA PRO A 177 -3.97 34.42 17.72
C PRO A 177 -3.85 34.18 16.20
N VAL A 178 -2.63 34.11 15.67
CA VAL A 178 -2.37 33.82 14.24
C VAL A 178 -2.98 32.50 13.78
N PHE A 179 -3.12 31.51 14.68
CA PHE A 179 -3.76 30.22 14.41
C PHE A 179 -5.29 30.23 14.62
N GLY A 180 -5.87 31.41 14.84
CA GLY A 180 -7.31 31.58 15.15
C GLY A 180 -8.26 31.36 13.98
N SER A 181 -7.80 31.62 12.75
CA SER A 181 -8.64 31.44 11.56
C SER A 181 -9.01 29.97 11.32
N GLN A 182 -10.20 29.72 10.74
CA GLN A 182 -10.67 28.36 10.40
C GLN A 182 -9.66 27.60 9.53
N VAL A 183 -9.13 28.27 8.51
CA VAL A 183 -8.17 27.67 7.57
C VAL A 183 -6.88 27.30 8.31
N MET A 184 -6.27 28.25 9.01
CA MET A 184 -5.01 28.03 9.71
C MET A 184 -5.13 26.96 10.80
N PHE A 185 -6.23 26.94 11.54
CA PHE A 185 -6.51 25.89 12.53
C PHE A 185 -6.52 24.48 11.91
N ASN A 186 -7.19 24.31 10.77
CA ASN A 186 -7.26 22.99 10.11
C ASN A 186 -5.95 22.61 9.42
N VAL A 187 -5.18 23.57 8.92
CA VAL A 187 -3.81 23.33 8.42
C VAL A 187 -2.90 22.85 9.55
N VAL A 188 -2.88 23.54 10.68
CA VAL A 188 -2.07 23.16 11.86
C VAL A 188 -2.46 21.76 12.36
N ASP A 189 -3.77 21.50 12.52
CA ASP A 189 -4.24 20.17 12.90
C ASP A 189 -3.82 19.09 11.89
N GLY A 190 -3.90 19.38 10.59
CA GLY A 190 -3.47 18.47 9.54
C GLY A 190 -1.97 18.21 9.53
N VAL A 191 -1.17 19.25 9.69
CA VAL A 191 0.31 19.12 9.78
C VAL A 191 0.72 18.28 10.99
N ILE A 192 0.11 18.53 12.16
CA ILE A 192 0.36 17.71 13.37
C ILE A 192 -0.02 16.25 13.11
N ARG A 193 -1.16 15.99 12.46
CA ARG A 193 -1.63 14.64 12.14
C ARG A 193 -0.68 13.92 11.20
N ILE A 194 -0.24 14.59 10.12
CA ILE A 194 0.75 14.03 9.18
C ILE A 194 2.07 13.78 9.90
N GLY A 195 2.54 14.71 10.71
CA GLY A 195 3.75 14.54 11.52
C GLY A 195 3.69 13.33 12.45
N LEU A 196 2.57 13.16 13.18
CA LEU A 196 2.36 11.99 14.04
C LEU A 196 2.33 10.68 13.24
N PHE A 197 1.70 10.69 12.07
CA PHE A 197 1.66 9.53 11.18
C PHE A 197 3.07 9.16 10.69
N LEU A 198 3.83 10.12 10.20
CA LEU A 198 5.20 9.89 9.74
C LEU A 198 6.10 9.42 10.87
N ALA A 199 5.98 10.03 12.06
CA ALA A 199 6.71 9.63 13.24
C ALA A 199 6.37 8.19 13.68
N PHE A 200 5.09 7.82 13.64
CA PHE A 200 4.64 6.46 13.94
C PHE A 200 5.20 5.43 12.95
N ILE A 201 5.07 5.68 11.64
CA ILE A 201 5.59 4.79 10.59
C ILE A 201 7.12 4.68 10.68
N TRP A 202 7.81 5.80 10.88
CA TRP A 202 9.25 5.79 11.05
C TRP A 202 9.67 5.05 12.33
N GLY A 203 8.99 5.30 13.46
CA GLY A 203 9.28 4.64 14.73
C GLY A 203 9.07 3.12 14.64
N THR A 204 7.97 2.67 14.00
CA THR A 204 7.72 1.22 13.80
C THR A 204 8.73 0.58 12.87
N SER A 205 9.29 1.31 11.91
CA SER A 205 10.33 0.79 10.98
C SER A 205 11.65 0.42 11.66
N LEU A 206 11.86 0.90 12.90
CA LEU A 206 13.05 0.58 13.69
C LEU A 206 13.00 -0.81 14.31
N TRP A 207 11.80 -1.42 14.42
CA TRP A 207 11.68 -2.79 14.93
C TRP A 207 11.98 -3.82 13.84
N PRO A 208 12.84 -4.82 14.14
CA PRO A 208 13.25 -5.83 13.16
C PRO A 208 12.08 -6.56 12.50
N ASP A 209 11.07 -6.95 13.29
CA ASP A 209 9.90 -7.67 12.78
C ASP A 209 9.09 -6.83 11.80
N ILE A 210 8.88 -5.55 12.11
CA ILE A 210 8.18 -4.62 11.20
C ILE A 210 9.02 -4.35 9.96
N ARG A 211 10.34 -4.26 10.10
CA ARG A 211 11.24 -4.11 8.95
C ARG A 211 11.13 -5.32 8.00
N ARG A 212 10.98 -6.55 8.54
CA ARG A 212 10.72 -7.75 7.73
C ARG A 212 9.39 -7.65 6.98
N VAL A 213 8.32 -7.18 7.63
CA VAL A 213 7.04 -6.92 6.95
C VAL A 213 7.22 -5.91 5.81
N TYR A 214 8.06 -4.87 5.99
CA TYR A 214 8.36 -3.91 4.92
C TYR A 214 9.21 -4.51 3.78
N GLN A 215 10.01 -5.55 4.04
CA GLN A 215 10.68 -6.32 3.00
C GLN A 215 9.67 -7.15 2.19
N TYR A 216 8.73 -7.83 2.85
CA TYR A 216 7.63 -8.53 2.17
C TYR A 216 6.74 -7.57 1.37
N HIS A 217 6.55 -6.34 1.83
CA HIS A 217 5.86 -5.29 1.07
C HIS A 217 6.65 -4.88 -0.18
N GLY A 218 7.98 -4.81 -0.08
CA GLY A 218 8.85 -4.63 -1.24
C GLY A 218 8.77 -5.81 -2.23
N ALA A 219 8.68 -7.05 -1.73
CA ALA A 219 8.50 -8.25 -2.55
C ALA A 219 7.15 -8.23 -3.30
N GLU A 220 6.08 -7.84 -2.60
CA GLU A 220 4.77 -7.67 -3.22
C GLU A 220 4.83 -6.69 -4.39
N HIS A 221 5.36 -5.47 -4.20
CA HIS A 221 5.47 -4.46 -5.26
C HIS A 221 6.28 -4.93 -6.46
N LYS A 222 7.42 -5.56 -6.23
CA LYS A 222 8.28 -6.10 -7.30
C LYS A 222 7.55 -7.19 -8.09
N THR A 223 6.82 -8.07 -7.40
CA THR A 223 6.06 -9.16 -8.03
C THR A 223 4.89 -8.62 -8.86
N VAL A 224 4.17 -7.61 -8.36
CA VAL A 224 3.11 -6.94 -9.13
C VAL A 224 3.67 -6.28 -10.38
N PHE A 225 4.80 -5.57 -10.29
CA PHE A 225 5.44 -4.97 -11.46
C PHE A 225 5.88 -6.00 -12.51
N ALA A 226 6.47 -7.12 -12.09
CA ALA A 226 6.88 -8.18 -13.01
C ALA A 226 5.66 -8.78 -13.72
N PHE A 227 4.58 -9.02 -12.98
CA PHE A 227 3.31 -9.53 -13.52
C PHE A 227 2.71 -8.55 -14.56
N GLU A 228 2.60 -7.26 -14.23
CA GLU A 228 2.07 -6.22 -15.13
C GLU A 228 2.97 -5.98 -16.35
N SER A 229 4.24 -6.32 -16.25
CA SER A 229 5.18 -6.28 -17.36
C SER A 229 5.15 -7.54 -18.22
N HIS A 230 4.33 -8.54 -17.86
CA HIS A 230 4.28 -9.86 -18.49
C HIS A 230 5.63 -10.58 -18.51
N ASP A 231 6.52 -10.24 -17.57
CA ASP A 231 7.81 -10.91 -17.43
C ASP A 231 7.64 -12.25 -16.66
N PRO A 232 8.45 -13.27 -16.93
CA PRO A 232 8.42 -14.51 -16.18
C PRO A 232 8.60 -14.28 -14.68
N LEU A 233 7.69 -14.82 -13.87
CA LEU A 233 7.71 -14.68 -12.41
C LEU A 233 8.77 -15.61 -11.80
N THR A 234 10.03 -15.23 -11.94
CA THR A 234 11.17 -15.87 -11.30
C THR A 234 11.86 -14.88 -10.36
N PRO A 235 12.47 -15.34 -9.24
CA PRO A 235 13.11 -14.42 -8.31
C PRO A 235 14.11 -13.45 -8.97
N PRO A 236 15.01 -13.87 -9.89
CA PRO A 236 15.93 -12.94 -10.55
C PRO A 236 15.22 -11.83 -11.38
N ASN A 237 14.15 -12.19 -12.10
CA ASN A 237 13.39 -11.22 -12.89
C ASN A 237 12.64 -10.24 -11.99
N VAL A 238 11.97 -10.76 -10.95
CA VAL A 238 11.21 -9.94 -9.99
C VAL A 238 12.15 -9.01 -9.22
N GLN A 239 13.33 -9.46 -8.83
CA GLN A 239 14.33 -8.63 -8.14
C GLN A 239 14.82 -7.43 -8.96
N ALA A 240 14.72 -7.48 -10.28
CA ALA A 240 15.08 -6.36 -11.13
C ALA A 240 14.12 -5.16 -11.06
N TYR A 241 12.93 -5.33 -10.47
CA TYR A 241 11.91 -4.29 -10.38
C TYR A 241 12.06 -3.41 -9.15
N SER A 242 11.39 -2.23 -9.21
CA SER A 242 11.36 -1.26 -8.11
C SER A 242 10.48 -1.75 -6.96
N THR A 243 10.82 -1.36 -5.72
CA THR A 243 9.96 -1.51 -4.55
C THR A 243 8.90 -0.39 -4.44
N TYR A 244 8.94 0.64 -5.29
CA TYR A 244 8.01 1.77 -5.25
C TYR A 244 6.91 1.58 -6.29
N HIS A 245 5.65 1.41 -5.84
CA HIS A 245 4.51 1.15 -6.71
C HIS A 245 3.43 2.24 -6.57
N PRO A 246 2.92 2.84 -7.68
CA PRO A 246 2.00 3.98 -7.61
C PRO A 246 0.62 3.62 -7.04
N ARG A 247 0.18 2.38 -7.16
CA ARG A 247 -1.13 1.90 -6.69
C ARG A 247 -1.10 1.32 -5.26
N CYS A 248 -0.04 1.58 -4.51
CA CYS A 248 0.08 1.10 -3.14
C CYS A 248 -0.93 1.77 -2.20
N GLY A 249 -1.50 0.98 -1.28
CA GLY A 249 -2.43 1.46 -0.24
C GLY A 249 -1.85 2.53 0.69
N THR A 250 -0.52 2.57 0.89
CA THR A 250 0.11 3.62 1.69
C THR A 250 0.05 4.99 1.01
N SER A 251 0.11 5.03 -0.33
CA SER A 251 -0.11 6.25 -1.12
C SER A 251 -1.53 6.78 -0.95
N PHE A 252 -2.52 5.88 -0.88
CA PHE A 252 -3.89 6.22 -0.60
C PHE A 252 -4.05 6.90 0.77
N LEU A 253 -3.41 6.38 1.82
CA LEU A 253 -3.49 6.96 3.18
C LEU A 253 -3.00 8.42 3.22
N MET A 254 -1.90 8.72 2.56
CA MET A 254 -1.37 10.09 2.47
C MET A 254 -2.37 11.02 1.77
N THR A 255 -2.96 10.56 0.66
CA THR A 255 -3.98 11.31 -0.08
C THR A 255 -5.22 11.57 0.79
N VAL A 256 -5.70 10.56 1.52
CA VAL A 256 -6.82 10.71 2.48
C VAL A 256 -6.51 11.78 3.53
N MET A 257 -5.29 11.85 4.05
CA MET A 257 -4.90 12.86 5.04
C MET A 257 -4.97 14.28 4.47
N LEU A 258 -4.50 14.48 3.23
CA LEU A 258 -4.60 15.77 2.55
C LEU A 258 -6.06 16.17 2.29
N ILE A 259 -6.88 15.23 1.82
CA ILE A 259 -8.32 15.45 1.60
C ILE A 259 -9.03 15.76 2.93
N CYS A 260 -8.67 15.10 4.04
CA CYS A 260 -9.18 15.44 5.36
C CYS A 260 -9.02 16.93 5.70
N ILE A 261 -7.83 17.50 5.40
CA ILE A 261 -7.56 18.91 5.67
C ILE A 261 -8.53 19.79 4.87
N ALA A 262 -8.64 19.54 3.56
CA ALA A 262 -9.52 20.30 2.67
C ALA A 262 -11.00 20.19 3.09
N VAL A 263 -11.48 18.98 3.38
CA VAL A 263 -12.88 18.75 3.78
C VAL A 263 -13.19 19.45 5.10
N TYR A 264 -12.30 19.40 6.11
CA TYR A 264 -12.57 20.06 7.39
C TYR A 264 -12.59 21.59 7.30
N MET A 265 -11.96 22.17 6.28
CA MET A 265 -12.07 23.62 6.01
C MET A 265 -13.47 24.04 5.57
N LEU A 266 -14.23 23.14 4.94
CA LEU A 266 -15.58 23.41 4.44
C LEU A 266 -16.64 23.46 5.55
N PHE A 267 -16.33 22.94 6.75
CA PHE A 267 -17.28 22.86 7.87
C PHE A 267 -16.85 23.77 9.04
N PRO A 268 -17.37 25.00 9.12
CA PRO A 268 -17.03 25.97 10.17
C PRO A 268 -17.74 25.64 11.49
N VAL A 269 -17.37 24.54 12.14
CA VAL A 269 -17.95 24.12 13.42
C VAL A 269 -17.17 24.70 14.59
N HIS A 270 -17.89 25.18 15.61
CA HIS A 270 -17.33 25.75 16.83
C HIS A 270 -17.42 24.75 18.00
N GLY A 271 -16.51 24.90 18.96
CA GLY A 271 -16.43 23.99 20.10
C GLY A 271 -15.59 22.73 19.83
N PHE A 272 -14.85 22.28 20.86
CA PHE A 272 -13.94 21.15 20.78
C PHE A 272 -14.68 19.82 20.45
N TRP A 273 -15.71 19.50 21.24
CA TRP A 273 -16.43 18.24 21.10
C TRP A 273 -17.23 18.14 19.81
N ALA A 274 -17.81 19.28 19.35
CA ALA A 274 -18.51 19.32 18.07
C ALA A 274 -17.52 19.09 16.89
N LYS A 275 -16.33 19.69 16.94
CA LYS A 275 -15.27 19.41 15.96
C LYS A 275 -14.82 17.95 16.01
N PHE A 276 -14.66 17.37 17.20
CA PHE A 276 -14.27 15.98 17.36
C PHE A 276 -15.33 15.03 16.78
N ALA A 277 -16.59 15.22 17.14
CA ALA A 277 -17.71 14.42 16.63
C ALA A 277 -17.83 14.51 15.09
N LEU A 278 -17.74 15.73 14.53
CA LEU A 278 -17.76 15.95 13.09
C LEU A 278 -16.63 15.16 12.38
N ARG A 279 -15.41 15.17 12.93
CA ARG A 279 -14.26 14.47 12.36
C ARG A 279 -14.44 12.96 12.34
N ILE A 280 -15.15 12.41 13.30
CA ILE A 280 -15.49 10.97 13.32
C ILE A 280 -16.60 10.70 12.29
N ALA A 281 -17.67 11.50 12.30
CA ALA A 281 -18.81 11.32 11.39
C ALA A 281 -18.42 11.43 9.91
N LEU A 282 -17.45 12.29 9.58
CA LEU A 282 -16.99 12.49 8.20
C LEU A 282 -16.01 11.39 7.71
N LEU A 283 -15.51 10.49 8.58
CA LEU A 283 -14.54 9.46 8.16
C LEU A 283 -15.01 8.63 6.96
N PRO A 284 -16.24 8.07 6.95
CA PRO A 284 -16.70 7.29 5.80
C PRO A 284 -16.81 8.15 4.53
N VAL A 285 -17.32 9.37 4.66
CA VAL A 285 -17.47 10.30 3.54
C VAL A 285 -16.10 10.65 2.93
N ILE A 286 -15.14 11.00 3.77
CA ILE A 286 -13.76 11.32 3.33
C ILE A 286 -13.13 10.13 2.64
N ALA A 287 -13.28 8.91 3.19
CA ALA A 287 -12.77 7.70 2.59
C ALA A 287 -13.36 7.47 1.19
N GLY A 288 -14.68 7.58 1.06
CA GLY A 288 -15.37 7.44 -0.22
C GLY A 288 -15.00 8.52 -1.24
N VAL A 289 -14.96 9.80 -0.83
CA VAL A 289 -14.53 10.91 -1.69
C VAL A 289 -13.07 10.73 -2.14
N SER A 290 -12.18 10.32 -1.23
CA SER A 290 -10.78 10.06 -1.57
C SER A 290 -10.63 8.96 -2.61
N TYR A 291 -11.41 7.89 -2.47
CA TYR A 291 -11.45 6.80 -3.44
C TYR A 291 -11.90 7.32 -4.82
N GLU A 292 -13.01 8.09 -4.88
CA GLU A 292 -13.51 8.64 -6.15
C GLU A 292 -12.50 9.60 -6.79
N MET A 293 -11.85 10.45 -6.01
CA MET A 293 -10.83 11.37 -6.53
C MET A 293 -9.64 10.63 -7.13
N ILE A 294 -9.13 9.59 -6.45
CA ILE A 294 -8.02 8.81 -6.97
C ILE A 294 -8.43 8.04 -8.23
N ARG A 295 -9.62 7.43 -8.21
CA ARG A 295 -10.17 6.74 -9.38
C ARG A 295 -10.36 7.69 -10.56
N PHE A 296 -10.92 8.88 -10.34
CA PHE A 296 -11.08 9.90 -11.38
C PHE A 296 -9.73 10.35 -11.93
N ALA A 297 -8.77 10.65 -11.05
CA ALA A 297 -7.44 11.07 -11.45
C ALA A 297 -6.70 9.99 -12.25
N ALA A 298 -6.85 8.72 -11.86
CA ALA A 298 -6.28 7.56 -12.57
C ALA A 298 -6.88 7.43 -14.00
N LYS A 299 -8.20 7.55 -14.13
CA LYS A 299 -8.89 7.46 -15.42
C LYS A 299 -8.47 8.52 -16.43
N HIS A 300 -8.21 9.72 -15.97
CA HIS A 300 -7.93 10.84 -16.86
C HIS A 300 -6.44 11.07 -17.11
N GLY A 301 -5.55 10.23 -16.58
CA GLY A 301 -4.09 10.32 -16.78
C GLY A 301 -3.50 11.69 -16.43
N SER A 302 -4.16 12.42 -15.52
CA SER A 302 -3.92 13.83 -15.28
C SER A 302 -2.66 14.08 -14.44
N SER A 303 -2.04 15.25 -14.63
CA SER A 303 -0.98 15.76 -13.75
C SER A 303 -1.41 15.81 -12.27
N LEU A 304 -2.73 15.90 -12.01
CA LEU A 304 -3.32 15.82 -10.67
C LEU A 304 -3.08 14.44 -10.03
N PHE A 305 -3.24 13.34 -10.77
CA PHE A 305 -2.94 11.99 -10.27
C PHE A 305 -1.47 11.86 -9.87
N ALA A 306 -0.56 12.31 -10.75
CA ALA A 306 0.86 12.30 -10.46
C ALA A 306 1.21 13.16 -9.22
N LEU A 307 0.55 14.30 -9.04
CA LEU A 307 0.73 15.16 -7.87
C LEU A 307 0.23 14.49 -6.57
N MET A 308 -0.93 13.83 -6.63
CA MET A 308 -1.54 13.16 -5.48
C MET A 308 -0.77 11.90 -5.04
N THR A 309 -0.15 11.19 -5.97
CA THR A 309 0.61 9.96 -5.67
C THR A 309 2.02 10.24 -5.18
N LYS A 310 2.64 11.38 -5.54
CA LYS A 310 4.02 11.74 -5.13
C LYS A 310 4.28 11.65 -3.62
N PRO A 311 3.44 12.22 -2.73
CA PRO A 311 3.66 12.13 -1.28
C PRO A 311 3.62 10.68 -0.79
N GLY A 312 2.73 9.87 -1.36
CA GLY A 312 2.62 8.45 -1.05
C GLY A 312 3.84 7.65 -1.53
N MET A 313 4.33 7.93 -2.73
CA MET A 313 5.57 7.32 -3.26
C MET A 313 6.78 7.66 -2.38
N TRP A 314 6.84 8.90 -1.85
CA TRP A 314 7.87 9.29 -0.91
C TRP A 314 7.79 8.49 0.40
N LEU A 315 6.57 8.25 0.92
CA LEU A 315 6.33 7.44 2.11
C LEU A 315 6.83 6.00 1.96
N GLN A 316 6.76 5.44 0.76
CA GLN A 316 7.22 4.08 0.48
C GLN A 316 8.73 3.90 0.72
N ARG A 317 9.53 4.97 0.77
CA ARG A 317 10.95 4.90 1.19
C ARG A 317 11.11 4.36 2.61
N ILE A 318 10.09 4.48 3.44
CA ILE A 318 10.06 3.95 4.80
C ILE A 318 9.34 2.60 4.83
N THR A 319 8.18 2.53 4.16
CA THR A 319 7.26 1.39 4.27
C THR A 319 7.55 0.24 3.32
N THR A 320 8.54 0.36 2.42
CA THR A 320 9.06 -0.74 1.60
C THR A 320 10.56 -0.85 1.76
N GLN A 321 11.05 -2.08 1.89
CA GLN A 321 12.48 -2.38 1.98
C GLN A 321 12.86 -3.41 0.90
N PRO A 322 14.14 -3.46 0.48
CA PRO A 322 14.61 -4.49 -0.44
C PRO A 322 14.38 -5.88 0.14
N PRO A 323 13.62 -6.76 -0.57
CA PRO A 323 13.40 -8.14 -0.15
C PRO A 323 14.58 -9.02 -0.53
N ASP A 324 14.74 -10.13 0.17
CA ASP A 324 15.57 -11.26 -0.27
C ASP A 324 14.80 -12.19 -1.25
N ASP A 325 15.50 -13.14 -1.87
CA ASP A 325 14.91 -14.04 -2.86
C ASP A 325 13.84 -14.93 -2.24
N SER A 326 13.98 -15.30 -0.98
CA SER A 326 13.01 -16.14 -0.27
C SER A 326 11.68 -15.41 -0.03
N GLN A 327 11.74 -14.11 0.19
CA GLN A 327 10.56 -13.24 0.34
C GLN A 327 9.87 -13.01 -1.01
N VAL A 328 10.67 -12.85 -2.08
CA VAL A 328 10.15 -12.76 -3.45
C VAL A 328 9.46 -14.06 -3.87
N GLU A 329 10.05 -15.21 -3.57
CA GLU A 329 9.43 -16.53 -3.82
C GLU A 329 8.06 -16.65 -3.14
N CYS A 330 7.95 -16.15 -1.90
CA CYS A 330 6.70 -16.10 -1.18
C CYS A 330 5.65 -15.26 -1.91
N ALA A 331 6.02 -14.07 -2.39
CA ALA A 331 5.12 -13.19 -3.12
C ALA A 331 4.67 -13.79 -4.47
N ILE A 332 5.59 -14.41 -5.21
CA ILE A 332 5.29 -15.14 -6.46
C ILE A 332 4.30 -16.27 -6.18
N THR A 333 4.53 -17.06 -5.13
CA THR A 333 3.66 -18.17 -4.75
C THR A 333 2.25 -17.69 -4.42
N ALA A 334 2.11 -16.61 -3.64
CA ALA A 334 0.81 -16.03 -3.32
C ALA A 334 0.06 -15.56 -4.57
N LEU A 335 0.76 -14.90 -5.51
CA LEU A 335 0.17 -14.44 -6.76
C LEU A 335 -0.29 -15.62 -7.63
N ASN A 336 0.53 -16.64 -7.79
CA ASN A 336 0.18 -17.84 -8.57
C ASN A 336 -1.07 -18.51 -7.99
N GLN A 337 -1.19 -18.66 -6.66
CA GLN A 337 -2.37 -19.21 -6.00
C GLN A 337 -3.64 -18.40 -6.30
N ALA A 338 -3.56 -17.07 -6.26
CA ALA A 338 -4.69 -16.21 -6.61
C ALA A 338 -5.06 -16.35 -8.09
N MET A 339 -4.06 -16.38 -8.99
CA MET A 339 -4.28 -16.48 -10.44
C MET A 339 -4.77 -17.85 -10.90
N GLU A 340 -4.33 -18.94 -10.28
CA GLU A 340 -4.87 -20.29 -10.56
C GLU A 340 -6.36 -20.37 -10.24
N LEU A 341 -6.77 -19.81 -9.08
CA LEU A 341 -8.17 -19.79 -8.70
C LEU A 341 -9.00 -18.84 -9.57
N GLU A 342 -8.43 -17.71 -9.99
CA GLU A 342 -9.05 -16.78 -10.94
C GLU A 342 -9.35 -17.47 -12.28
N LYS A 343 -8.41 -18.24 -12.84
CA LYS A 343 -8.59 -18.98 -14.09
C LYS A 343 -9.71 -20.02 -14.02
N VAL A 344 -9.84 -20.70 -12.87
CA VAL A 344 -10.90 -21.72 -12.66
C VAL A 344 -12.29 -21.08 -12.59
N ARG A 345 -12.38 -19.85 -12.07
CA ARG A 345 -13.64 -19.10 -11.94
C ARG A 345 -13.88 -18.10 -13.06
N GLY A 346 -12.91 -17.92 -13.95
CA GLY A 346 -12.89 -16.91 -14.98
C GLY A 346 -14.07 -16.96 -15.96
N GLY A 347 -15.14 -16.36 -15.51
CA GLY A 347 -15.96 -15.57 -16.40
C GLY A 347 -15.16 -14.33 -16.76
N GLU A 348 -15.46 -13.73 -17.90
CA GLU A 348 -14.85 -12.53 -18.46
C GLU A 348 -14.28 -11.57 -17.41
N LEU A 349 -13.02 -11.17 -17.60
CA LEU A 349 -12.34 -10.14 -16.83
C LEU A 349 -13.09 -8.80 -16.98
N VAL A 350 -14.19 -8.66 -16.29
CA VAL A 350 -14.91 -7.38 -16.21
C VAL A 350 -14.23 -6.53 -15.18
N ILE A 351 -13.41 -5.61 -15.65
CA ILE A 351 -12.83 -4.54 -14.83
C ILE A 351 -13.95 -3.54 -14.53
N ALA A 352 -14.38 -3.46 -13.29
CA ALA A 352 -15.34 -2.46 -12.82
C ALA A 352 -14.61 -1.21 -12.29
#